data_271aa65326c11e8b791325682cc9c829
#
_entry.id   271aa65326c11e8b791325682cc9c829
#
_cell.length_a   1.000
_cell.length_b   1.000
_cell.length_c   1.000
_cell.angle_alpha   90.00
_cell.angle_beta   90.00
_cell.angle_gamma   90.00
#
_symmetry.space_group_name_H-M   'P 1'
#
loop_
_entity.id
_entity.type
_entity.pdbx_description
1 polymer ?
#
loop_
_entity_poly.entity_id
_entity_poly.type
_entity_poly.pdbx_seq_one_letter_code
_entity_poly.pdbx_strand_id
1 'polypeptide(L)'
;MDIMCNLLGAAFLLPLGAALGSFFEVVLDRVPRGESLLWPPSHCRTCRRRLTTDELVPVISYLAQRGRCRGCDTRIGRGVPIREGLSGLTLALPWALGGCGHPVAALIAGLLLLLGIWIIQGIRQARTPAGSARN
;
A
#
# COMPACT_ATOMS: atom_id res chain seq x y z
N MET A 1 27.82 -2.45 14.58
CA MET A 1 26.53 -2.69 15.26
C MET A 1 25.38 -1.93 14.57
N ASP A 2 25.65 -0.74 14.05
CA ASP A 2 24.63 0.13 13.43
C ASP A 2 24.05 -0.42 12.10
N ILE A 3 24.87 -1.05 11.27
CA ILE A 3 24.42 -1.60 9.98
C ILE A 3 23.37 -2.70 10.18
N MET A 4 23.60 -3.63 11.10
CA MET A 4 22.64 -4.71 11.37
C MET A 4 21.33 -4.17 11.94
N CYS A 5 21.41 -3.21 12.85
CA CYS A 5 20.26 -2.52 13.42
C CYS A 5 19.45 -1.80 12.33
N ASN A 6 20.12 -1.07 11.44
CA ASN A 6 19.49 -0.36 10.33
C ASN A 6 18.78 -1.33 9.37
N LEU A 7 19.43 -2.44 9.03
CA LEU A 7 18.85 -3.46 8.14
C LEU A 7 17.65 -4.17 8.76
N LEU A 8 17.73 -4.56 10.03
CA LEU A 8 16.62 -5.22 10.73
C LEU A 8 15.42 -4.29 10.88
N GLY A 9 15.65 -3.02 11.25
CA GLY A 9 14.57 -2.04 11.35
C GLY A 9 13.92 -1.75 9.99
N ALA A 10 14.72 -1.58 8.94
CA ALA A 10 14.21 -1.39 7.58
C ALA A 10 13.41 -2.61 7.09
N ALA A 11 13.88 -3.83 7.38
CA ALA A 11 13.18 -5.07 7.03
C ALA A 11 11.82 -5.19 7.74
N PHE A 12 11.68 -4.65 8.95
CA PHE A 12 10.42 -4.58 9.68
C PHE A 12 9.51 -3.46 9.15
N LEU A 13 10.07 -2.28 8.85
CA LEU A 13 9.31 -1.11 8.41
C LEU A 13 8.79 -1.24 6.98
N LEU A 14 9.47 -2.01 6.13
CA LEU A 14 9.05 -2.24 4.74
C LEU A 14 7.65 -2.87 4.65
N PRO A 15 7.38 -4.04 5.25
CA PRO A 15 6.05 -4.63 5.20
C PRO A 15 5.01 -3.79 5.96
N LEU A 16 5.39 -3.10 7.03
CA LEU A 16 4.50 -2.20 7.76
C LEU A 16 4.04 -1.04 6.87
N GLY A 17 4.96 -0.37 6.19
CA GLY A 17 4.62 0.70 5.26
C GLY A 17 3.80 0.22 4.07
N ALA A 18 4.07 -0.98 3.54
CA ALA A 18 3.27 -1.58 2.48
C ALA A 18 1.84 -1.90 2.95
N ALA A 19 1.66 -2.39 4.17
CA ALA A 19 0.35 -2.63 4.77
C ALA A 19 -0.44 -1.33 4.98
N LEU A 20 0.21 -0.28 5.46
CA LEU A 20 -0.39 1.06 5.53
C LEU A 20 -0.78 1.55 4.13
N GLY A 21 0.07 1.33 3.14
CA GLY A 21 -0.23 1.63 1.75
C GLY A 21 -1.50 0.94 1.26
N SER A 22 -1.61 -0.35 1.48
CA SER A 22 -2.80 -1.14 1.11
C SER A 22 -4.07 -0.62 1.81
N PHE A 23 -3.98 -0.26 3.09
CA PHE A 23 -5.10 0.34 3.82
C PHE A 23 -5.51 1.71 3.25
N PHE A 24 -4.56 2.58 2.94
CA PHE A 24 -4.86 3.88 2.34
C PHE A 24 -5.54 3.78 0.97
N GLU A 25 -5.22 2.75 0.17
CA GLU A 25 -5.96 2.47 -1.08
C GLU A 25 -7.47 2.29 -0.81
N VAL A 26 -7.81 1.55 0.24
CA VAL A 26 -9.20 1.36 0.65
C VAL A 26 -9.83 2.69 1.09
N VAL A 27 -9.09 3.51 1.85
CA VAL A 27 -9.55 4.84 2.29
C VAL A 27 -9.85 5.74 1.09
N LEU A 28 -8.91 5.87 0.16
CA LEU A 28 -9.08 6.71 -1.03
C LEU A 28 -10.18 6.21 -1.97
N ASP A 29 -10.43 4.90 -1.99
CA ASP A 29 -11.48 4.31 -2.81
C ASP A 29 -12.87 4.47 -2.19
N ARG A 30 -13.01 4.31 -0.88
CA ARG A 30 -14.30 4.25 -0.18
C ARG A 30 -14.78 5.58 0.38
N VAL A 31 -13.90 6.38 0.98
CA VAL A 31 -14.29 7.64 1.63
C VAL A 31 -15.00 8.61 0.68
N PRO A 32 -14.52 8.85 -0.56
CA PRO A 32 -15.22 9.73 -1.49
C PRO A 32 -16.60 9.25 -1.91
N ARG A 33 -16.88 7.93 -1.75
CA ARG A 33 -18.19 7.32 -2.06
C ARG A 33 -19.10 7.19 -0.84
N GLY A 34 -18.66 7.66 0.35
CA GLY A 34 -19.40 7.48 1.59
C GLY A 34 -19.54 6.01 2.03
N GLU A 35 -18.65 5.14 1.54
CA GLU A 35 -18.67 3.71 1.85
C GLU A 35 -17.92 3.40 3.15
N SER A 36 -18.39 2.39 3.89
CA SER A 36 -17.72 1.93 5.12
C SER A 36 -16.33 1.37 4.82
N LEU A 37 -15.35 1.71 5.67
CA LEU A 37 -13.99 1.17 5.57
C LEU A 37 -13.91 -0.30 6.00
N LEU A 38 -14.84 -0.76 6.84
CA LEU A 38 -14.84 -2.09 7.44
C LEU A 38 -15.75 -3.08 6.69
N TRP A 39 -16.82 -2.59 6.06
CA TRP A 39 -17.81 -3.44 5.43
C TRP A 39 -18.24 -2.89 4.05
N PRO A 40 -18.37 -3.72 3.01
CA PRO A 40 -18.02 -5.14 2.95
C PRO A 40 -16.50 -5.39 2.98
N PRO A 41 -16.04 -6.61 3.35
CA PRO A 41 -14.63 -6.95 3.35
C PRO A 41 -14.05 -6.86 1.93
N SER A 42 -12.72 -6.85 1.81
CA SER A 42 -12.01 -6.78 0.54
C SER A 42 -12.48 -7.87 -0.41
N HIS A 43 -12.83 -7.50 -1.64
CA HIS A 43 -13.40 -8.39 -2.64
C HIS A 43 -12.91 -8.05 -4.05
N CYS A 44 -12.96 -9.00 -4.96
CA CYS A 44 -12.68 -8.76 -6.36
C CYS A 44 -13.74 -7.83 -6.96
N ARG A 45 -13.31 -6.80 -7.68
CA ARG A 45 -14.23 -5.82 -8.30
C ARG A 45 -15.08 -6.44 -9.42
N THR A 46 -14.60 -7.51 -10.07
CA THR A 46 -15.29 -8.17 -11.18
C THR A 46 -16.26 -9.25 -10.71
N CYS A 47 -15.78 -10.26 -9.98
CA CYS A 47 -16.62 -11.40 -9.56
C CYS A 47 -17.21 -11.27 -8.15
N ARG A 48 -16.90 -10.20 -7.41
CA ARG A 48 -17.37 -9.92 -6.05
C ARG A 48 -16.95 -10.97 -5.01
N ARG A 49 -16.11 -11.95 -5.37
CA ARG A 49 -15.58 -12.92 -4.42
C ARG A 49 -14.78 -12.21 -3.32
N ARG A 50 -15.03 -12.56 -2.07
CA ARG A 50 -14.25 -12.10 -0.92
C ARG A 50 -12.80 -12.59 -1.04
N LEU A 51 -11.84 -11.72 -0.76
CA LEU A 51 -10.43 -12.06 -0.69
C LEU A 51 -10.11 -12.77 0.63
N THR A 52 -9.23 -13.75 0.57
CA THR A 52 -8.70 -14.45 1.73
C THR A 52 -7.54 -13.67 2.35
N THR A 53 -7.14 -13.99 3.58
CA THR A 53 -6.07 -13.27 4.29
C THR A 53 -4.73 -13.33 3.57
N ASP A 54 -4.42 -14.45 2.91
CA ASP A 54 -3.22 -14.62 2.09
C ASP A 54 -3.24 -13.75 0.81
N GLU A 55 -4.42 -13.41 0.31
CA GLU A 55 -4.60 -12.51 -0.83
C GLU A 55 -4.52 -11.02 -0.44
N LEU A 56 -4.47 -10.72 0.85
CA LEU A 56 -4.36 -9.36 1.38
C LEU A 56 -2.92 -8.97 1.76
N VAL A 57 -1.95 -9.89 1.62
CA VAL A 57 -0.55 -9.57 1.89
C VAL A 57 -0.01 -8.67 0.78
N PRO A 58 0.37 -7.41 1.11
CA PRO A 58 0.77 -6.43 0.09
C PRO A 58 1.91 -6.93 -0.78
N VAL A 59 1.87 -6.61 -2.05
CA VAL A 59 2.86 -6.99 -3.08
C VAL A 59 2.97 -8.51 -3.28
N ILE A 60 3.14 -9.28 -2.19
CA ILE A 60 3.37 -10.74 -2.24
C ILE A 60 2.17 -11.46 -2.85
N SER A 61 0.96 -11.13 -2.43
CA SER A 61 -0.26 -11.73 -2.97
C SER A 61 -0.41 -11.48 -4.47
N TYR A 62 -0.08 -10.27 -4.92
CA TYR A 62 -0.09 -9.92 -6.34
C TYR A 62 0.88 -10.77 -7.15
N LEU A 63 2.11 -10.94 -6.66
CA LEU A 63 3.13 -11.77 -7.32
C LEU A 63 2.74 -13.25 -7.33
N ALA A 64 2.25 -13.77 -6.20
CA ALA A 64 1.80 -15.17 -6.07
C ALA A 64 0.62 -15.48 -7.01
N GLN A 65 -0.27 -14.53 -7.21
CA GLN A 65 -1.42 -14.65 -8.12
C GLN A 65 -1.08 -14.26 -9.58
N ARG A 66 0.18 -13.91 -9.87
CA ARG A 66 0.61 -13.44 -11.20
C ARG A 66 -0.23 -12.27 -11.72
N GLY A 67 -0.68 -11.40 -10.79
CA GLY A 67 -1.50 -10.23 -11.11
C GLY A 67 -2.91 -10.56 -11.57
N ARG A 68 -3.49 -11.70 -11.18
CA ARG A 68 -4.83 -12.14 -11.57
C ARG A 68 -5.67 -12.58 -10.39
N CYS A 69 -6.97 -12.40 -10.49
CA CYS A 69 -7.91 -12.90 -9.49
C CYS A 69 -8.00 -14.43 -9.52
N ARG A 70 -7.88 -15.10 -8.38
CA ARG A 70 -8.02 -16.56 -8.28
C ARG A 70 -9.41 -17.09 -8.65
N GLY A 71 -10.45 -16.24 -8.62
CA GLY A 71 -11.83 -16.67 -8.88
C GLY A 71 -12.27 -16.48 -10.34
N CYS A 72 -11.86 -15.40 -10.99
CA CYS A 72 -12.34 -15.05 -12.36
C CYS A 72 -11.24 -14.71 -13.34
N ASP A 73 -9.97 -14.89 -12.94
CA ASP A 73 -8.77 -14.63 -13.76
C ASP A 73 -8.64 -13.19 -14.30
N THR A 74 -9.52 -12.28 -13.88
CA THR A 74 -9.41 -10.86 -14.24
C THR A 74 -8.07 -10.30 -13.79
N ARG A 75 -7.44 -9.48 -14.63
CA ARG A 75 -6.17 -8.82 -14.32
C ARG A 75 -6.35 -7.80 -13.22
N ILE A 76 -5.48 -7.87 -12.22
CA ILE A 76 -5.34 -6.86 -11.16
C ILE A 76 -4.40 -5.77 -11.68
N GLY A 77 -4.79 -4.51 -11.55
CA GLY A 77 -3.99 -3.39 -12.03
C GLY A 77 -2.62 -3.32 -11.33
N ARG A 78 -1.54 -3.12 -12.11
CA ARG A 78 -0.16 -3.02 -11.58
C ARG A 78 0.04 -1.83 -10.64
N GLY A 79 -0.84 -0.84 -10.69
CA GLY A 79 -0.77 0.33 -9.82
C GLY A 79 -0.87 -0.01 -8.33
N VAL A 80 -1.65 -1.03 -7.97
CA VAL A 80 -1.85 -1.43 -6.57
C VAL A 80 -0.52 -1.88 -5.92
N PRO A 81 0.16 -2.93 -6.40
CA PRO A 81 1.39 -3.39 -5.75
C PRO A 81 2.54 -2.37 -5.85
N ILE A 82 2.55 -1.51 -6.88
CA ILE A 82 3.55 -0.44 -6.97
C ILE A 82 3.36 0.58 -5.85
N ARG A 83 2.13 1.01 -5.58
CA ARG A 83 1.85 1.97 -4.50
C ARG A 83 2.11 1.37 -3.13
N GLU A 84 1.76 0.11 -2.92
CA GLU A 84 2.09 -0.63 -1.69
C GLU A 84 3.60 -0.69 -1.47
N GLY A 85 4.36 -1.08 -2.49
CA GLY A 85 5.82 -1.14 -2.43
C GLY A 85 6.46 0.23 -2.18
N LEU A 86 6.00 1.28 -2.86
CA LEU A 86 6.46 2.65 -2.62
C LEU A 86 6.16 3.10 -1.19
N SER A 87 4.98 2.79 -0.66
CA SER A 87 4.64 3.11 0.74
C SER A 87 5.56 2.38 1.72
N GLY A 88 5.91 1.13 1.44
CA GLY A 88 6.91 0.38 2.21
C GLY A 88 8.28 1.07 2.21
N LEU A 89 8.73 1.48 1.02
CA LEU A 89 10.03 2.13 0.86
C LEU A 89 10.11 3.48 1.59
N THR A 90 9.02 4.24 1.69
CA THR A 90 9.04 5.53 2.42
C THR A 90 9.40 5.39 3.89
N LEU A 91 9.00 4.30 4.55
CA LEU A 91 9.38 4.03 5.94
C LEU A 91 10.74 3.34 6.05
N ALA A 92 11.02 2.40 5.14
CA ALA A 92 12.24 1.59 5.21
C ALA A 92 13.50 2.36 4.86
N LEU A 93 13.48 3.22 3.83
CA LEU A 93 14.69 3.92 3.35
C LEU A 93 15.30 4.89 4.38
N PRO A 94 14.54 5.82 5.01
CA PRO A 94 15.13 6.70 6.02
C PRO A 94 15.72 5.92 7.18
N TRP A 95 15.11 4.80 7.55
CA TRP A 95 15.61 3.93 8.60
C TRP A 95 16.91 3.21 8.18
N ALA A 96 16.95 2.66 6.97
CA ALA A 96 18.13 2.00 6.44
C ALA A 96 19.35 2.93 6.36
N LEU A 97 19.12 4.22 6.09
CA LEU A 97 20.17 5.22 5.92
C LEU A 97 20.76 5.74 7.24
N GLY A 98 20.10 5.57 8.37
CA GLY A 98 20.64 6.07 9.63
C GLY A 98 19.69 5.97 10.83
N GLY A 99 18.65 5.14 10.75
CA GLY A 99 17.60 5.05 11.77
C GLY A 99 18.10 4.70 13.15
N CYS A 100 19.12 3.87 13.27
CA CYS A 100 19.67 3.50 14.57
C CYS A 100 20.47 4.62 15.24
N GLY A 101 21.05 5.54 14.45
CA GLY A 101 21.68 6.75 15.00
C GLY A 101 20.69 7.87 15.31
N HIS A 102 19.64 8.00 14.49
CA HIS A 102 18.65 9.07 14.60
C HIS A 102 17.21 8.54 14.43
N PRO A 103 16.70 7.67 15.32
CA PRO A 103 15.46 6.94 15.12
C PRO A 103 14.24 7.85 14.96
N VAL A 104 14.15 8.90 15.74
CA VAL A 104 13.02 9.85 15.66
C VAL A 104 13.01 10.59 14.32
N ALA A 105 14.17 11.08 13.88
CA ALA A 105 14.29 11.78 12.62
C ALA A 105 13.97 10.87 11.42
N ALA A 106 14.44 9.62 11.44
CA ALA A 106 14.16 8.63 10.40
C ALA A 106 12.67 8.30 10.31
N LEU A 107 12.00 8.12 11.44
CA LEU A 107 10.56 7.87 11.48
C LEU A 107 9.76 9.07 10.99
N ILE A 108 10.09 10.28 11.44
CA ILE A 108 9.43 11.51 10.97
C ILE A 108 9.60 11.67 9.47
N ALA A 109 10.81 11.50 8.94
CA ALA A 109 11.08 11.58 7.50
C ALA A 109 10.26 10.54 6.71
N GLY A 110 10.21 9.30 7.19
CA GLY A 110 9.42 8.24 6.58
C GLY A 110 7.92 8.55 6.55
N LEU A 111 7.37 9.02 7.66
CA LEU A 111 5.96 9.40 7.76
C LEU A 111 5.61 10.60 6.85
N LEU A 112 6.47 11.61 6.79
CA LEU A 112 6.26 12.76 5.91
C LEU A 112 6.27 12.35 4.42
N LEU A 113 7.19 11.46 4.02
CA LEU A 113 7.24 10.90 2.66
C LEU A 113 5.97 10.09 2.37
N LEU A 114 5.54 9.25 3.30
CA LEU A 114 4.32 8.46 3.18
C LEU A 114 3.10 9.37 2.98
N LEU A 115 2.92 10.35 3.84
CA LEU A 115 1.83 11.33 3.73
C LEU A 115 1.89 12.10 2.41
N GLY A 116 3.07 12.53 1.97
CA GLY A 116 3.25 13.23 0.70
C GLY A 116 2.77 12.41 -0.49
N ILE A 117 3.14 11.13 -0.56
CA ILE A 117 2.69 10.22 -1.62
C ILE A 117 1.15 10.12 -1.60
N TRP A 118 0.54 9.97 -0.42
CA TRP A 118 -0.91 9.78 -0.31
C TRP A 118 -1.70 11.05 -0.61
N ILE A 119 -1.21 12.21 -0.23
CA ILE A 119 -1.79 13.51 -0.62
C ILE A 119 -1.77 13.67 -2.15
N ILE A 120 -0.63 13.40 -2.78
CA ILE A 120 -0.50 13.48 -4.24
C ILE A 120 -1.48 12.53 -4.94
N GLN A 121 -1.62 11.32 -4.43
CA GLN A 121 -2.56 10.33 -4.99
C GLN A 121 -4.01 10.75 -4.79
N GLY A 122 -4.38 11.25 -3.62
CA GLY A 122 -5.72 11.78 -3.36
C GLY A 122 -6.08 12.93 -4.32
N ILE A 123 -5.15 13.87 -4.53
CA ILE A 123 -5.33 14.98 -5.49
C ILE A 123 -5.51 14.43 -6.93
N ARG A 124 -4.70 13.44 -7.32
CA ARG A 124 -4.82 12.83 -8.66
C ARG A 124 -6.16 12.14 -8.87
N GLN A 125 -6.64 11.39 -7.87
CA GLN A 125 -7.95 10.74 -7.95
C GLN A 125 -9.11 11.74 -8.01
N ALA A 126 -9.03 12.82 -7.25
CA ALA A 126 -10.04 13.87 -7.29
C ALA A 126 -10.12 14.61 -8.64
N ARG A 127 -9.00 14.62 -9.40
CA ARG A 127 -8.94 15.24 -10.74
C ARG A 127 -9.36 14.32 -11.87
N THR A 128 -9.38 13.01 -11.68
CA THR A 128 -9.84 12.06 -12.70
C THR A 128 -11.35 11.90 -12.63
N PRO A 129 -12.11 12.22 -13.69
CA PRO A 129 -13.55 12.05 -13.69
C PRO A 129 -13.91 10.56 -13.48
N ALA A 130 -14.96 10.31 -12.72
CA ALA A 130 -15.40 8.99 -12.23
C ALA A 130 -15.67 7.92 -13.33
N GLY A 131 -15.50 8.25 -14.59
CA GLY A 131 -15.71 7.37 -15.75
C GLY A 131 -14.47 6.66 -16.30
N SER A 132 -13.25 7.15 -15.98
CA SER A 132 -12.00 6.65 -16.61
C SER A 132 -11.31 5.50 -15.86
N ALA A 133 -11.73 5.19 -14.63
CA ALA A 133 -11.09 4.19 -13.78
C ALA A 133 -11.69 2.77 -13.93
N ARG A 134 -12.46 2.51 -14.99
CA ARG A 134 -13.21 1.25 -15.19
C ARG A 134 -12.68 0.36 -16.33
N ASN A 135 -11.40 0.48 -16.67
CA ASN A 135 -10.76 -0.47 -17.59
C ASN A 135 -9.54 -1.13 -16.95
#